data_1f9218556495bc5a7285d4d944927277
#
_entry.id   1f9218556495bc5a7285d4d944927277
#
_cell.length_a   1.000
_cell.length_b   1.000
_cell.length_c   1.000
_cell.angle_alpha   90.00
_cell.angle_beta   90.00
_cell.angle_gamma   90.00
#
_symmetry.space_group_name_H-M   'P 1'
#
loop_
_entity.id
_entity.type
_entity.pdbx_description
1 polymer ?
#
loop_
_entity_poly.entity_id
_entity_poly.type
_entity_poly.pdbx_seq_one_letter_code
_entity_poly.pdbx_strand_id
1 'polypeptide(L)'
;INKKIELSDGRVIEIETGKLAKQADGSAVIKMGGTMLLATVTCAKEVKEGTDFMPLQVDYKEKFYSAGRFPGGFMKREGKASDYEILISRLVDRALRPLFPDDFHLEVYVNVNLISADADTQPDALAGLAASAALACSDIPFEGPISEVRVARINGEFKINPAFSEMADSD
;
A
#
# COMPACT_ATOMS: atom_id res chain seq x y z
N ILE A 1 4.85 -0.20 17.82
CA ILE A 1 5.99 -1.07 17.39
C ILE A 1 6.61 -0.42 16.17
N ASN A 2 7.94 -0.40 16.11
CA ASN A 2 8.69 0.09 14.95
C ASN A 2 9.75 -0.96 14.58
N LYS A 3 9.87 -1.29 13.30
CA LYS A 3 10.87 -2.20 12.74
C LYS A 3 11.53 -1.55 11.54
N LYS A 4 12.81 -1.85 11.34
CA LYS A 4 13.61 -1.35 10.22
C LYS A 4 14.14 -2.52 9.41
N ILE A 5 14.08 -2.38 8.10
CA ILE A 5 14.61 -3.33 7.11
C ILE A 5 15.68 -2.57 6.32
N GLU A 6 16.91 -3.00 6.40
CA GLU A 6 18.00 -2.44 5.61
C GLU A 6 18.08 -3.19 4.27
N LEU A 7 18.05 -2.45 3.17
CA LEU A 7 18.26 -2.97 1.83
C LEU A 7 19.77 -3.08 1.55
N SER A 8 20.12 -3.92 0.57
CA SER A 8 21.53 -4.16 0.19
C SER A 8 22.29 -2.90 -0.28
N ASP A 9 21.56 -1.87 -0.70
CA ASP A 9 22.09 -0.59 -1.14
C ASP A 9 22.15 0.49 -0.04
N GLY A 10 21.84 0.10 1.21
CA GLY A 10 21.87 0.98 2.38
C GLY A 10 20.59 1.80 2.61
N ARG A 11 19.60 1.71 1.74
CA ARG A 11 18.28 2.32 2.00
C ARG A 11 17.55 1.55 3.10
N VAL A 12 16.71 2.24 3.85
CA VAL A 12 15.98 1.66 4.98
C VAL A 12 14.49 1.81 4.78
N ILE A 13 13.75 0.71 4.92
CA ILE A 13 12.30 0.70 5.03
C ILE A 13 11.94 0.60 6.52
N GLU A 14 11.17 1.56 7.02
CA GLU A 14 10.64 1.54 8.38
C GLU A 14 9.17 1.12 8.36
N ILE A 15 8.80 0.20 9.24
CA ILE A 15 7.43 -0.27 9.45
C ILE A 15 7.02 0.13 10.87
N GLU A 16 6.00 0.97 10.98
CA GLU A 16 5.46 1.41 12.27
C GLU A 16 3.98 1.02 12.39
N THR A 17 3.57 0.47 13.53
CA THR A 17 2.17 0.15 13.84
C THR A 17 1.78 0.62 15.24
N GLY A 18 0.46 0.78 15.47
CA GLY A 18 -0.13 1.13 16.78
C GLY A 18 -0.13 2.62 17.10
N LYS A 19 0.30 3.50 16.20
CA LYS A 19 0.33 4.96 16.41
C LYS A 19 -0.84 5.68 15.74
N LEU A 20 -1.10 5.37 14.48
CA LEU A 20 -2.16 5.97 13.68
C LEU A 20 -3.30 4.98 13.45
N ALA A 21 -4.48 5.50 13.09
CA ALA A 21 -5.68 4.74 12.71
C ALA A 21 -6.06 3.63 13.71
N LYS A 22 -6.09 3.95 15.00
CA LYS A 22 -6.35 2.99 16.10
C LYS A 22 -7.76 2.38 16.12
N GLN A 23 -8.67 2.88 15.29
CA GLN A 23 -10.04 2.36 15.17
C GLN A 23 -10.19 1.35 14.04
N ALA A 24 -9.16 1.21 13.18
CA ALA A 24 -9.11 0.15 12.18
C ALA A 24 -8.73 -1.18 12.84
N ASP A 25 -9.14 -2.29 12.25
CA ASP A 25 -8.79 -3.63 12.74
C ASP A 25 -7.29 -3.90 12.61
N GLY A 26 -6.65 -3.33 11.57
CA GLY A 26 -5.21 -3.30 11.41
C GLY A 26 -4.73 -1.98 10.79
N SER A 27 -3.54 -1.53 11.18
CA SER A 27 -2.92 -0.35 10.59
C SER A 27 -1.39 -0.41 10.62
N ALA A 28 -0.77 0.06 9.56
CA ALA A 28 0.69 0.18 9.47
C ALA A 28 1.09 1.44 8.69
N VAL A 29 2.20 2.01 9.07
CA VAL A 29 2.88 3.07 8.32
C VAL A 29 4.17 2.49 7.76
N ILE A 30 4.34 2.60 6.45
CA ILE A 30 5.60 2.26 5.78
C ILE A 30 6.28 3.55 5.37
N LYS A 31 7.58 3.62 5.68
CA LYS A 31 8.39 4.78 5.35
C LYS A 31 9.67 4.36 4.67
N MET A 32 10.01 5.03 3.58
CA MET A 32 11.31 4.95 2.91
C MET A 32 11.72 6.35 2.46
N GLY A 33 12.86 6.83 2.95
CA GLY A 33 13.25 8.22 2.73
C GLY A 33 12.22 9.21 3.27
N GLY A 34 11.77 10.16 2.46
CA GLY A 34 10.70 11.10 2.78
C GLY A 34 9.29 10.58 2.44
N THR A 35 9.19 9.45 1.77
CA THR A 35 7.91 8.86 1.37
C THR A 35 7.30 8.04 2.49
N MET A 36 6.01 8.27 2.78
CA MET A 36 5.24 7.57 3.82
C MET A 36 3.87 7.14 3.30
N LEU A 37 3.56 5.87 3.49
CA LEU A 37 2.26 5.27 3.22
C LEU A 37 1.58 4.88 4.54
N LEU A 38 0.32 5.26 4.71
CA LEU A 38 -0.54 4.74 5.76
C LEU A 38 -1.49 3.71 5.16
N ALA A 39 -1.37 2.46 5.58
CA ALA A 39 -2.31 1.40 5.27
C ALA A 39 -3.22 1.13 6.47
N THR A 40 -4.51 0.95 6.19
CA THR A 40 -5.52 0.58 7.18
C THR A 40 -6.37 -0.56 6.62
N VAL A 41 -6.78 -1.46 7.49
CA VAL A 41 -7.66 -2.57 7.15
C VAL A 41 -8.84 -2.58 8.10
N THR A 42 -10.03 -2.78 7.54
CA THR A 42 -11.27 -2.99 8.29
C THR A 42 -12.01 -4.19 7.74
N CYS A 43 -12.67 -4.94 8.62
CA CYS A 43 -13.46 -6.12 8.30
C CYS A 43 -14.89 -5.95 8.77
N ALA A 44 -15.85 -6.37 7.96
CA ALA A 44 -17.25 -6.44 8.38
C ALA A 44 -17.40 -7.49 9.49
N LYS A 45 -18.34 -7.25 10.41
CA LYS A 45 -18.60 -8.17 11.52
C LYS A 45 -19.53 -9.33 11.16
N GLU A 46 -20.27 -9.19 10.07
CA GLU A 46 -21.28 -10.15 9.62
C GLU A 46 -21.16 -10.35 8.11
N VAL A 47 -21.38 -11.57 7.67
CA VAL A 47 -21.48 -11.92 6.25
C VAL A 47 -22.81 -11.44 5.70
N LYS A 48 -22.81 -10.79 4.54
CA LYS A 48 -24.03 -10.41 3.83
C LYS A 48 -24.72 -11.69 3.33
N GLU A 49 -26.04 -11.80 3.54
CA GLU A 49 -26.82 -12.93 3.07
C GLU A 49 -26.70 -13.14 1.55
N GLY A 50 -26.45 -14.36 1.12
CA GLY A 50 -26.25 -14.72 -0.29
C GLY A 50 -24.86 -14.46 -0.86
N THR A 51 -23.88 -14.13 -0.01
CA THR A 51 -22.48 -13.95 -0.44
C THR A 51 -21.76 -15.31 -0.44
N ASP A 52 -21.28 -15.73 -1.61
CA ASP A 52 -20.55 -16.97 -1.88
C ASP A 52 -19.06 -16.74 -2.26
N PHE A 53 -18.57 -15.52 -2.10
CA PHE A 53 -17.19 -15.10 -2.37
C PHE A 53 -16.69 -14.14 -1.30
N MET A 54 -15.39 -13.90 -1.24
CA MET A 54 -14.81 -12.89 -0.36
C MET A 54 -14.85 -11.50 -1.03
N PRO A 55 -15.64 -10.55 -0.48
CA PRO A 55 -15.65 -9.17 -0.96
C PRO A 55 -14.41 -8.43 -0.44
N LEU A 56 -13.35 -8.40 -1.24
CA LEU A 56 -12.15 -7.61 -0.97
C LEU A 56 -12.20 -6.32 -1.78
N GLN A 57 -12.06 -5.19 -1.12
CA GLN A 57 -11.85 -3.90 -1.76
C GLN A 57 -10.51 -3.34 -1.33
N VAL A 58 -9.70 -2.95 -2.31
CA VAL A 58 -8.42 -2.29 -2.09
C VAL A 58 -8.44 -0.93 -2.77
N ASP A 59 -8.14 0.12 -2.02
CA ASP A 59 -7.99 1.49 -2.50
C ASP A 59 -6.58 1.99 -2.23
N TYR A 60 -5.89 2.40 -3.28
CA TYR A 60 -4.63 3.15 -3.22
C TYR A 60 -4.88 4.59 -3.64
N LYS A 61 -4.41 5.55 -2.86
CA LYS A 61 -4.59 6.98 -3.14
C LYS A 61 -3.36 7.80 -2.81
N GLU A 62 -2.98 8.66 -3.76
CA GLU A 62 -1.95 9.67 -3.58
C GLU A 62 -2.59 11.01 -3.25
N LYS A 63 -2.49 11.41 -1.99
CA LYS A 63 -3.11 12.65 -1.52
C LYS A 63 -2.30 13.86 -1.95
N PHE A 64 -2.97 14.93 -2.43
CA PHE A 64 -2.29 16.16 -2.84
C PHE A 64 -1.42 16.76 -1.73
N TYR A 65 -1.85 16.66 -0.49
CA TYR A 65 -1.10 17.17 0.65
C TYR A 65 0.23 16.44 0.89
N SER A 66 0.37 15.19 0.43
CA SER A 66 1.61 14.42 0.55
C SER A 66 2.79 15.09 -0.14
N ALA A 67 2.54 15.81 -1.22
CA ALA A 67 3.50 16.60 -1.98
C ALA A 67 3.45 18.10 -1.63
N GLY A 68 2.85 18.48 -0.49
CA GLY A 68 2.71 19.88 -0.08
C GLY A 68 1.77 20.71 -0.96
N ARG A 69 0.85 20.06 -1.66
CA ARG A 69 -0.10 20.70 -2.59
C ARG A 69 -1.52 20.57 -2.08
N PHE A 70 -2.42 21.35 -2.63
CA PHE A 70 -3.87 21.20 -2.45
C PHE A 70 -4.54 20.95 -3.79
N PRO A 71 -5.72 20.29 -3.83
CA PRO A 71 -6.40 19.96 -5.05
C PRO A 71 -6.71 21.21 -5.89
N GLY A 72 -6.45 21.11 -7.19
CA GLY A 72 -6.81 22.13 -8.16
C GLY A 72 -8.31 22.09 -8.51
N GLY A 73 -8.66 22.87 -9.54
CA GLY A 73 -10.03 22.92 -10.03
C GLY A 73 -10.98 23.75 -9.15
N PHE A 74 -12.23 23.88 -9.60
CA PHE A 74 -13.25 24.72 -8.96
C PHE A 74 -13.60 24.25 -7.55
N MET A 75 -13.77 22.93 -7.37
CA MET A 75 -14.26 22.34 -6.12
C MET A 75 -13.19 22.24 -5.02
N LYS A 76 -11.92 22.41 -5.31
CA LYS A 76 -10.80 22.28 -4.35
C LYS A 76 -10.86 20.99 -3.53
N ARG A 77 -11.25 19.88 -4.15
CA ARG A 77 -11.40 18.56 -3.53
C ARG A 77 -10.50 17.53 -4.19
N GLU A 78 -10.16 16.50 -3.43
CA GLU A 78 -9.64 15.25 -3.99
C GLU A 78 -10.66 14.70 -4.98
N GLY A 79 -10.21 14.41 -6.21
CA GLY A 79 -11.05 13.89 -7.28
C GLY A 79 -11.31 12.39 -7.17
N LYS A 80 -11.83 11.82 -8.25
CA LYS A 80 -11.85 10.36 -8.44
C LYS A 80 -10.43 9.86 -8.52
N ALA A 81 -10.22 8.58 -8.18
CA ALA A 81 -8.94 7.92 -8.37
C ALA A 81 -8.53 8.01 -9.86
N SER A 82 -7.26 8.28 -10.10
CA SER A 82 -6.66 8.24 -11.42
C SER A 82 -6.54 6.80 -11.93
N ASP A 83 -6.38 6.62 -13.23
CA ASP A 83 -6.16 5.28 -13.82
C ASP A 83 -4.93 4.60 -13.21
N TYR A 84 -3.90 5.37 -12.88
CA TYR A 84 -2.71 4.88 -12.18
C TYR A 84 -3.03 4.34 -10.78
N GLU A 85 -3.75 5.11 -9.96
CA GLU A 85 -4.17 4.67 -8.62
C GLU A 85 -5.06 3.43 -8.67
N ILE A 86 -5.95 3.34 -9.68
CA ILE A 86 -6.79 2.16 -9.91
C ILE A 86 -5.92 0.94 -10.27
N LEU A 87 -4.92 1.09 -11.12
CA LEU A 87 -4.01 -0.01 -11.48
C LEU A 87 -3.24 -0.53 -10.27
N ILE A 88 -2.70 0.35 -9.44
CA ILE A 88 -2.00 -0.05 -8.22
C ILE A 88 -2.96 -0.75 -7.25
N SER A 89 -4.17 -0.23 -7.04
CA SER A 89 -5.20 -0.87 -6.22
C SER A 89 -5.47 -2.30 -6.69
N ARG A 90 -5.58 -2.52 -8.00
CA ARG A 90 -5.83 -3.84 -8.59
C ARG A 90 -4.63 -4.78 -8.49
N LEU A 91 -3.40 -4.27 -8.57
CA LEU A 91 -2.19 -5.07 -8.36
C LEU A 91 -2.14 -5.57 -6.92
N VAL A 92 -2.37 -4.70 -5.95
CA VAL A 92 -2.39 -5.05 -4.53
C VAL A 92 -3.52 -6.04 -4.23
N ASP A 93 -4.75 -5.80 -4.72
CA ASP A 93 -5.87 -6.74 -4.60
C ASP A 93 -5.49 -8.14 -5.12
N ARG A 94 -4.94 -8.20 -6.33
CA ARG A 94 -4.55 -9.47 -6.98
C ARG A 94 -3.50 -10.24 -6.18
N ALA A 95 -2.58 -9.52 -5.52
CA ALA A 95 -1.54 -10.13 -4.71
C ALA A 95 -2.06 -10.62 -3.35
N LEU A 96 -3.01 -9.88 -2.74
CA LEU A 96 -3.55 -10.21 -1.42
C LEU A 96 -4.65 -11.27 -1.45
N ARG A 97 -5.53 -11.23 -2.43
CA ARG A 97 -6.74 -12.05 -2.52
C ARG A 97 -6.50 -13.56 -2.35
N PRO A 98 -5.47 -14.18 -2.98
CA PRO A 98 -5.23 -15.61 -2.84
C PRO A 98 -4.76 -16.06 -1.45
N LEU A 99 -4.46 -15.11 -0.54
CA LEU A 99 -3.92 -15.37 0.79
C LEU A 99 -5.00 -15.37 1.88
N PHE A 100 -6.26 -15.21 1.50
CA PHE A 100 -7.38 -15.39 2.40
C PHE A 100 -7.92 -16.81 2.28
N PRO A 101 -8.42 -17.44 3.38
CA PRO A 101 -9.05 -18.75 3.32
C PRO A 101 -10.27 -18.75 2.40
N ASP A 102 -10.51 -19.86 1.69
CA ASP A 102 -11.62 -20.02 0.75
C ASP A 102 -13.00 -19.91 1.41
N ASP A 103 -13.10 -20.23 2.69
CA ASP A 103 -14.31 -20.15 3.50
C ASP A 103 -14.52 -18.79 4.19
N PHE A 104 -13.64 -17.83 3.95
CA PHE A 104 -13.74 -16.49 4.52
C PHE A 104 -14.57 -15.57 3.62
N HIS A 105 -15.78 -15.21 4.04
CA HIS A 105 -16.74 -14.42 3.25
C HIS A 105 -17.08 -13.04 3.83
N LEU A 106 -16.36 -12.59 4.85
CA LEU A 106 -16.51 -11.25 5.40
C LEU A 106 -15.95 -10.19 4.44
N GLU A 107 -16.62 -9.05 4.34
CA GLU A 107 -16.14 -7.93 3.53
C GLU A 107 -14.90 -7.29 4.16
N VAL A 108 -13.80 -7.26 3.43
CA VAL A 108 -12.54 -6.64 3.85
C VAL A 108 -12.26 -5.41 3.00
N TYR A 109 -11.96 -4.30 3.66
CA TYR A 109 -11.57 -3.05 3.01
C TYR A 109 -10.15 -2.68 3.41
N VAL A 110 -9.26 -2.61 2.43
CA VAL A 110 -7.86 -2.20 2.57
C VAL A 110 -7.69 -0.84 1.94
N ASN A 111 -7.24 0.14 2.71
CA ASN A 111 -7.04 1.51 2.25
C ASN A 111 -5.58 1.92 2.46
N VAL A 112 -4.87 2.22 1.37
CA VAL A 112 -3.48 2.64 1.36
C VAL A 112 -3.40 4.09 0.87
N ASN A 113 -2.96 5.00 1.73
CA ASN A 113 -2.84 6.41 1.40
C ASN A 113 -1.38 6.85 1.44
N LEU A 114 -0.93 7.50 0.39
CA LEU A 114 0.31 8.27 0.40
C LEU A 114 0.09 9.54 1.22
N ILE A 115 0.77 9.65 2.35
CA ILE A 115 0.62 10.77 3.30
C ILE A 115 1.82 11.71 3.31
N SER A 116 2.96 11.27 2.79
CA SER A 116 4.15 12.09 2.53
C SER A 116 4.86 11.53 1.31
N ALA A 117 5.36 12.39 0.44
CA ALA A 117 6.09 12.00 -0.76
C ALA A 117 7.42 12.77 -0.85
N ASP A 118 8.48 12.07 -1.21
CA ASP A 118 9.67 12.72 -1.77
C ASP A 118 9.71 12.57 -3.30
N ALA A 119 10.62 13.31 -3.92
CA ALA A 119 10.66 13.39 -5.38
C ALA A 119 11.19 12.11 -6.05
N ASP A 120 11.88 11.25 -5.31
CA ASP A 120 12.71 10.19 -5.91
C ASP A 120 12.27 8.77 -5.49
N THR A 121 11.52 8.63 -4.40
CA THR A 121 10.97 7.35 -3.96
C THR A 121 9.62 7.07 -4.61
N GLN A 122 9.48 5.94 -5.28
CA GLN A 122 8.23 5.50 -5.90
C GLN A 122 7.30 4.88 -4.86
N PRO A 123 6.16 5.54 -4.51
CA PRO A 123 5.31 5.09 -3.40
C PRO A 123 4.53 3.81 -3.72
N ASP A 124 4.19 3.59 -4.99
CA ASP A 124 3.47 2.41 -5.47
C ASP A 124 4.24 1.11 -5.19
N ALA A 125 5.58 1.15 -5.28
CA ALA A 125 6.44 0.01 -4.98
C ALA A 125 6.40 -0.45 -3.50
N LEU A 126 5.78 0.34 -2.63
CA LEU A 126 5.62 0.05 -1.21
C LEU A 126 4.17 -0.26 -0.83
N ALA A 127 3.22 -0.14 -1.78
CA ALA A 127 1.79 -0.24 -1.50
C ALA A 127 1.38 -1.63 -1.01
N GLY A 128 1.84 -2.69 -1.67
CA GLY A 128 1.57 -4.07 -1.27
C GLY A 128 2.20 -4.43 0.07
N LEU A 129 3.41 -3.97 0.33
CA LEU A 129 4.05 -4.14 1.64
C LEU A 129 3.25 -3.43 2.75
N ALA A 130 2.76 -2.22 2.49
CA ALA A 130 1.96 -1.46 3.45
C ALA A 130 0.63 -2.16 3.76
N ALA A 131 -0.09 -2.61 2.74
CA ALA A 131 -1.33 -3.36 2.88
C ALA A 131 -1.12 -4.68 3.64
N SER A 132 -0.09 -5.43 3.28
CA SER A 132 0.28 -6.69 3.93
C SER A 132 0.66 -6.49 5.40
N ALA A 133 1.42 -5.44 5.72
CA ALA A 133 1.78 -5.11 7.10
C ALA A 133 0.55 -4.75 7.95
N ALA A 134 -0.42 -4.02 7.38
CA ALA A 134 -1.67 -3.69 8.06
C ALA A 134 -2.51 -4.95 8.32
N LEU A 135 -2.64 -5.86 7.34
CA LEU A 135 -3.31 -7.15 7.50
C LEU A 135 -2.63 -8.02 8.56
N ALA A 136 -1.30 -8.12 8.54
CA ALA A 136 -0.55 -8.90 9.53
C ALA A 136 -0.65 -8.35 10.97
N CYS A 137 -1.09 -7.09 11.14
CA CYS A 137 -1.34 -6.47 12.44
C CYS A 137 -2.82 -6.55 12.87
N SER A 138 -3.68 -7.18 12.07
CA SER A 138 -5.11 -7.39 12.36
C SER A 138 -5.37 -8.82 12.85
N ASP A 139 -6.59 -9.08 13.26
CA ASP A 139 -7.11 -10.43 13.59
C ASP A 139 -7.79 -11.12 12.38
N ILE A 140 -7.72 -10.50 11.21
CA ILE A 140 -8.28 -11.05 9.97
C ILE A 140 -7.41 -12.23 9.52
N PRO A 141 -8.01 -13.40 9.20
CA PRO A 141 -7.26 -14.56 8.73
C PRO A 141 -6.58 -14.26 7.40
N PHE A 142 -5.26 -14.28 7.40
CA PHE A 142 -4.43 -13.90 6.27
C PHE A 142 -3.13 -14.72 6.26
N GLU A 143 -2.90 -15.48 5.20
CA GLU A 143 -1.74 -16.37 5.05
C GLU A 143 -0.45 -15.65 4.56
N GLY A 144 -0.38 -14.32 4.77
CA GLY A 144 0.82 -13.53 4.52
C GLY A 144 1.83 -13.60 5.68
N PRO A 145 2.79 -12.68 5.74
CA PRO A 145 2.89 -11.46 4.94
C PRO A 145 3.47 -11.64 3.54
N ILE A 146 3.21 -10.67 2.67
CA ILE A 146 3.86 -10.52 1.37
C ILE A 146 4.62 -9.21 1.29
N SER A 147 5.52 -9.10 0.32
CA SER A 147 6.12 -7.83 -0.09
C SER A 147 5.95 -7.64 -1.58
N GLU A 148 5.88 -6.39 -1.99
CA GLU A 148 5.86 -5.94 -3.36
C GLU A 148 7.11 -5.10 -3.61
N VAL A 149 7.72 -5.24 -4.77
CA VAL A 149 8.87 -4.45 -5.19
C VAL A 149 8.75 -4.12 -6.67
N ARG A 150 9.21 -2.94 -7.04
CA ARG A 150 9.47 -2.62 -8.43
C ARG A 150 10.88 -3.07 -8.79
N VAL A 151 11.04 -3.72 -9.93
CA VAL A 151 12.35 -4.12 -10.44
C VAL A 151 12.58 -3.41 -11.77
N ALA A 152 13.72 -2.75 -11.92
CA ALA A 152 14.20 -2.24 -13.18
C ALA A 152 15.55 -2.87 -13.52
N ARG A 153 15.84 -2.97 -14.81
CA ARG A 153 17.16 -3.33 -15.31
C ARG A 153 17.87 -2.07 -15.76
N ILE A 154 19.00 -1.75 -15.13
CA ILE A 154 19.77 -0.54 -15.38
C ILE A 154 21.21 -0.95 -15.66
N ASN A 155 21.72 -0.59 -16.84
CA ASN A 155 23.08 -1.00 -17.28
C ASN A 155 23.31 -2.52 -17.21
N GLY A 156 22.27 -3.32 -17.45
CA GLY A 156 22.35 -4.78 -17.42
C GLY A 156 22.20 -5.42 -16.02
N GLU A 157 22.09 -4.63 -14.95
CA GLU A 157 21.91 -5.11 -13.57
C GLU A 157 20.48 -4.87 -13.09
N PHE A 158 19.93 -5.83 -12.33
CA PHE A 158 18.62 -5.69 -11.70
C PHE A 158 18.71 -4.85 -10.42
N LYS A 159 17.86 -3.85 -10.33
CA LYS A 159 17.74 -2.96 -9.17
C LYS A 159 16.33 -3.02 -8.59
N ILE A 160 16.23 -3.21 -7.27
CA ILE A 160 14.97 -3.24 -6.53
C ILE A 160 14.61 -1.81 -6.11
N ASN A 161 13.36 -1.43 -6.36
CA ASN A 161 12.80 -0.10 -6.03
C ASN A 161 13.74 1.04 -6.48
N PRO A 162 14.09 1.10 -7.79
CA PRO A 162 14.96 2.15 -8.30
C PRO A 162 14.38 3.53 -7.99
N ALA A 163 15.24 4.52 -7.86
CA ALA A 163 14.82 5.91 -7.74
C ALA A 163 14.09 6.36 -9.01
N PHE A 164 13.17 7.33 -8.87
CA PHE A 164 12.41 7.83 -10.02
C PHE A 164 13.35 8.42 -11.09
N SER A 165 14.41 9.10 -10.65
CA SER A 165 15.46 9.65 -11.52
C SER A 165 16.20 8.58 -12.33
N GLU A 166 16.33 7.37 -11.81
CA GLU A 166 17.03 6.26 -12.46
C GLU A 166 16.17 5.52 -13.49
N MET A 167 14.84 5.71 -13.46
CA MET A 167 13.92 4.99 -14.36
C MET A 167 14.11 5.39 -15.83
N ALA A 168 14.64 6.57 -16.11
CA ALA A 168 14.92 7.01 -17.48
C ALA A 168 16.02 6.17 -18.15
N ASP A 169 16.91 5.57 -17.35
CA ASP A 169 18.05 4.76 -17.82
C ASP A 169 17.73 3.24 -17.79
N SER A 170 16.45 2.88 -17.56
CA SER A 170 16.03 1.47 -17.56
C SER A 170 15.87 0.92 -18.97
N ASP A 171 16.37 -0.31 -19.17
CA ASP A 171 16.22 -1.09 -20.41
C ASP A 171 14.79 -1.65 -20.58
#